data_523bb230b7b4b69659a97b7759f3a2c4
#
_entry.id   523bb230b7b4b69659a97b7759f3a2c4
#
_cell.length_a   1.000
_cell.length_b   1.000
_cell.length_c   1.000
_cell.angle_alpha   90.00
_cell.angle_beta   90.00
_cell.angle_gamma   90.00
#
_symmetry.space_group_name_H-M   'P 1'
#
loop_
_entity.id
_entity.type
_entity.pdbx_description
1 polymer ?
#
loop_
_entity_poly.entity_id
_entity_poly.type
_entity_poly.pdbx_seq_one_letter_code
_entity_poly.pdbx_strand_id
1 'polypeptide(L)'
;SDEPVNLTVWTYYNGEQLDAFNALVDSFNESVGKEKNIVVESSSLGSVNELESNVMDAAEEKVGAADMPNIFSAYADTAYKLDQAGQVVDLSDYLTDEEKNEYIDAYLKEGDFSGDGSIKIFPVAKSTELLFLNKTDWDKFAEATGADESDLETVEGLVETSEKYYNWTDEQTEEPEDGKALFGRDAMTNYM
;
A
#
# COMPACT_ATOMS: atom_id res chain seq x y z
N SER A 1 -37.80 -3.63 0.22
CA SER A 1 -37.68 -4.77 -0.70
C SER A 1 -37.13 -5.94 0.11
N ASP A 2 -37.62 -7.17 -0.16
CA ASP A 2 -37.15 -8.38 0.52
C ASP A 2 -35.81 -8.90 -0.04
N GLU A 3 -35.30 -8.25 -1.09
CA GLU A 3 -34.00 -8.62 -1.66
C GLU A 3 -32.85 -7.92 -0.93
N PRO A 4 -31.75 -8.63 -0.65
CA PRO A 4 -30.58 -8.04 -0.01
C PRO A 4 -29.90 -7.02 -0.91
N VAL A 5 -29.27 -6.02 -0.29
CA VAL A 5 -28.34 -5.12 -0.96
C VAL A 5 -27.00 -5.83 -1.09
N ASN A 6 -26.57 -6.10 -2.31
CA ASN A 6 -25.27 -6.71 -2.57
C ASN A 6 -24.20 -5.63 -2.79
N LEU A 7 -23.09 -5.73 -2.07
CA LEU A 7 -21.95 -4.85 -2.19
C LEU A 7 -20.72 -5.66 -2.60
N THR A 8 -20.01 -5.18 -3.60
CA THR A 8 -18.76 -5.78 -4.08
C THR A 8 -17.56 -5.00 -3.58
N VAL A 9 -16.55 -5.72 -3.08
CA VAL A 9 -15.31 -5.15 -2.57
C VAL A 9 -14.12 -5.78 -3.31
N TRP A 10 -13.29 -4.96 -3.93
CA TRP A 10 -12.06 -5.41 -4.57
C TRP A 10 -10.84 -5.03 -3.74
N THR A 11 -9.98 -6.00 -3.50
CA THR A 11 -8.71 -5.84 -2.79
C THR A 11 -7.54 -6.40 -3.60
N TYR A 12 -6.31 -6.20 -3.12
CA TYR A 12 -5.11 -6.85 -3.64
C TYR A 12 -4.50 -7.85 -2.64
N TYR A 13 -5.20 -8.15 -1.54
CA TYR A 13 -4.69 -9.01 -0.49
C TYR A 13 -4.44 -10.44 -0.97
N ASN A 14 -3.37 -11.04 -0.46
CA ASN A 14 -2.98 -12.42 -0.70
C ASN A 14 -2.65 -13.12 0.62
N GLY A 15 -2.64 -14.46 0.59
CA GLY A 15 -2.22 -15.28 1.73
C GLY A 15 -2.97 -14.94 3.01
N GLU A 16 -2.27 -14.79 4.10
CA GLU A 16 -2.86 -14.55 5.43
C GLU A 16 -3.66 -13.25 5.53
N GLN A 17 -3.29 -12.21 4.79
CA GLN A 17 -4.08 -10.97 4.73
C GLN A 17 -5.42 -11.19 4.06
N LEU A 18 -5.46 -11.98 2.99
CA LEU A 18 -6.70 -12.34 2.31
C LEU A 18 -7.60 -13.18 3.21
N ASP A 19 -7.03 -14.16 3.90
CA ASP A 19 -7.78 -15.01 4.85
C ASP A 19 -8.39 -14.17 5.98
N ALA A 20 -7.61 -13.25 6.55
CA ALA A 20 -8.08 -12.35 7.59
C ALA A 20 -9.19 -11.41 7.10
N PHE A 21 -9.05 -10.84 5.90
CA PHE A 21 -10.06 -9.97 5.32
C PHE A 21 -11.36 -10.73 5.00
N ASN A 22 -11.26 -11.92 4.43
CA ASN A 22 -12.43 -12.78 4.18
C ASN A 22 -13.16 -13.14 5.48
N ALA A 23 -12.42 -13.44 6.56
CA ALA A 23 -13.03 -13.68 7.86
C ALA A 23 -13.80 -12.46 8.41
N LEU A 24 -13.30 -11.24 8.16
CA LEU A 24 -14.03 -10.00 8.51
C LEU A 24 -15.30 -9.85 7.67
N VAL A 25 -15.24 -10.14 6.38
CA VAL A 25 -16.42 -10.09 5.48
C VAL A 25 -17.47 -11.10 5.93
N ASP A 26 -17.06 -12.33 6.23
CA ASP A 26 -17.96 -13.37 6.74
C ASP A 26 -18.62 -12.94 8.07
N SER A 27 -17.83 -12.41 8.99
CA SER A 27 -18.33 -11.89 10.27
C SER A 27 -19.35 -10.75 10.06
N PHE A 28 -19.10 -9.83 9.13
CA PHE A 28 -20.05 -8.79 8.78
C PHE A 28 -21.34 -9.37 8.22
N ASN A 29 -21.24 -10.29 7.27
CA ASN A 29 -22.39 -10.91 6.62
C ASN A 29 -23.27 -11.71 7.62
N GLU A 30 -22.66 -12.35 8.60
CA GLU A 30 -23.35 -13.11 9.63
C GLU A 30 -23.98 -12.26 10.75
N SER A 31 -23.52 -11.03 10.92
CA SER A 31 -23.95 -10.10 11.98
C SER A 31 -24.71 -8.90 11.41
N VAL A 32 -24.05 -7.76 11.27
CA VAL A 32 -24.64 -6.49 10.81
C VAL A 32 -25.25 -6.62 9.41
N GLY A 33 -24.60 -7.33 8.51
CA GLY A 33 -25.11 -7.58 7.17
C GLY A 33 -26.44 -8.29 7.18
N LYS A 34 -26.56 -9.36 7.98
CA LYS A 34 -27.80 -10.11 8.16
C LYS A 34 -28.91 -9.25 8.79
N GLU A 35 -28.57 -8.45 9.79
CA GLU A 35 -29.53 -7.55 10.44
C GLU A 35 -30.06 -6.48 9.47
N LYS A 36 -29.17 -5.92 8.66
CA LYS A 36 -29.48 -4.83 7.73
C LYS A 36 -29.90 -5.28 6.33
N ASN A 37 -29.95 -6.59 6.09
CA ASN A 37 -30.19 -7.18 4.78
C ASN A 37 -29.18 -6.72 3.72
N ILE A 38 -27.88 -6.74 4.08
CA ILE A 38 -26.74 -6.39 3.25
C ILE A 38 -25.83 -7.61 3.14
N VAL A 39 -25.37 -7.93 1.94
CA VAL A 39 -24.39 -8.97 1.66
C VAL A 39 -23.16 -8.35 0.99
N VAL A 40 -22.00 -8.60 1.54
CA VAL A 40 -20.71 -8.16 0.98
C VAL A 40 -20.03 -9.35 0.30
N GLU A 41 -19.60 -9.15 -0.93
CA GLU A 41 -18.77 -10.10 -1.69
C GLU A 41 -17.42 -9.45 -1.94
N SER A 42 -16.34 -10.11 -1.51
CA SER A 42 -14.98 -9.64 -1.73
C SER A 42 -14.26 -10.45 -2.80
N SER A 43 -13.44 -9.77 -3.59
CA SER A 43 -12.55 -10.39 -4.57
C SER A 43 -11.14 -9.82 -4.44
N SER A 44 -10.13 -10.69 -4.41
CA SER A 44 -8.74 -10.26 -4.53
C SER A 44 -8.31 -10.27 -5.98
N LEU A 45 -7.73 -9.17 -6.45
CA LEU A 45 -7.20 -9.05 -7.82
C LEU A 45 -5.70 -9.35 -7.92
N GLY A 46 -5.11 -9.87 -6.84
CA GLY A 46 -3.76 -10.43 -6.83
C GLY A 46 -2.63 -9.42 -6.61
N SER A 47 -2.68 -8.24 -7.21
CA SER A 47 -1.68 -7.19 -7.05
C SER A 47 -2.29 -5.80 -7.12
N VAL A 48 -1.55 -4.79 -6.61
CA VAL A 48 -1.94 -3.37 -6.72
C VAL A 48 -2.12 -2.96 -8.17
N ASN A 49 -1.18 -3.33 -9.05
CA ASN A 49 -1.25 -2.97 -10.46
C ASN A 49 -2.45 -3.57 -11.17
N GLU A 50 -2.77 -4.84 -10.89
CA GLU A 50 -3.96 -5.49 -11.46
C GLU A 50 -5.25 -4.87 -10.93
N LEU A 51 -5.30 -4.56 -9.63
CA LEU A 51 -6.45 -3.89 -9.02
C LEU A 51 -6.68 -2.51 -9.67
N GLU A 52 -5.66 -1.67 -9.77
CA GLU A 52 -5.75 -0.35 -10.39
C GLU A 52 -6.20 -0.44 -11.86
N SER A 53 -5.58 -1.34 -12.63
CA SER A 53 -5.94 -1.55 -14.04
C SER A 53 -7.41 -1.95 -14.20
N ASN A 54 -7.88 -2.90 -13.40
CA ASN A 54 -9.28 -3.37 -13.46
C ASN A 54 -10.26 -2.29 -13.01
N VAL A 55 -9.95 -1.53 -11.97
CA VAL A 55 -10.77 -0.41 -11.50
C VAL A 55 -10.87 0.68 -12.58
N MET A 56 -9.76 1.06 -13.20
CA MET A 56 -9.76 2.06 -14.27
C MET A 56 -10.50 1.57 -15.51
N ASP A 57 -10.33 0.31 -15.90
CA ASP A 57 -11.05 -0.27 -17.03
C ASP A 57 -12.57 -0.33 -16.79
N ALA A 58 -12.98 -0.66 -15.56
CA ALA A 58 -14.37 -0.63 -15.15
C ALA A 58 -14.95 0.80 -15.15
N ALA A 59 -14.20 1.76 -14.61
CA ALA A 59 -14.59 3.17 -14.56
C ALA A 59 -14.73 3.80 -15.95
N GLU A 60 -13.92 3.38 -16.91
CA GLU A 60 -13.95 3.82 -18.31
C GLU A 60 -14.93 2.99 -19.17
N GLU A 61 -15.64 2.04 -18.58
CA GLU A 61 -16.60 1.15 -19.26
C GLU A 61 -16.01 0.46 -20.50
N LYS A 62 -14.74 0.04 -20.39
CA LYS A 62 -14.05 -0.64 -21.50
C LYS A 62 -14.72 -1.95 -21.87
N VAL A 63 -14.69 -2.27 -23.15
CA VAL A 63 -15.26 -3.54 -23.65
C VAL A 63 -14.58 -4.74 -22.98
N GLY A 64 -15.35 -5.56 -22.31
CA GLY A 64 -14.89 -6.74 -21.58
C GLY A 64 -14.43 -6.46 -20.14
N ALA A 65 -14.48 -5.21 -19.69
CA ALA A 65 -14.28 -4.89 -18.27
C ALA A 65 -15.43 -5.42 -17.42
N ALA A 66 -15.11 -5.72 -16.15
CA ALA A 66 -16.15 -6.01 -15.15
C ALA A 66 -16.90 -4.74 -14.75
N ASP A 67 -18.06 -4.90 -14.12
CA ASP A 67 -18.78 -3.80 -13.53
C ASP A 67 -17.94 -3.15 -12.40
N MET A 68 -18.12 -1.82 -12.24
CA MET A 68 -17.41 -1.08 -11.19
C MET A 68 -17.79 -1.61 -9.81
N PRO A 69 -16.81 -1.96 -8.94
CA PRO A 69 -17.10 -2.39 -7.58
C PRO A 69 -17.64 -1.24 -6.73
N ASN A 70 -18.40 -1.56 -5.69
CA ASN A 70 -18.89 -0.56 -4.75
C ASN A 70 -17.77 0.00 -3.87
N ILE A 71 -16.81 -0.84 -3.50
CA ILE A 71 -15.68 -0.50 -2.66
C ILE A 71 -14.43 -1.14 -3.27
N PHE A 72 -13.32 -0.44 -3.24
CA PHE A 72 -12.04 -0.97 -3.68
C PHE A 72 -10.88 -0.33 -2.94
N SER A 73 -9.79 -1.08 -2.78
CA SER A 73 -8.55 -0.54 -2.26
C SER A 73 -7.85 0.29 -3.33
N ALA A 74 -7.33 1.45 -2.96
CA ALA A 74 -6.59 2.31 -3.88
C ALA A 74 -5.55 3.15 -3.15
N TYR A 75 -4.53 3.58 -3.87
CA TYR A 75 -3.69 4.71 -3.49
C TYR A 75 -4.33 6.04 -3.92
N ALA A 76 -3.80 7.13 -3.37
CA ALA A 76 -4.37 8.46 -3.57
C ALA A 76 -4.41 8.90 -5.03
N ASP A 77 -3.43 8.53 -5.85
CA ASP A 77 -3.37 8.90 -7.26
C ASP A 77 -4.50 8.28 -8.10
N THR A 78 -4.81 7.01 -7.87
CA THR A 78 -5.95 6.35 -8.53
C THR A 78 -7.28 6.92 -8.05
N ALA A 79 -7.44 7.09 -6.74
CA ALA A 79 -8.64 7.68 -6.17
C ALA A 79 -8.87 9.12 -6.66
N TYR A 80 -7.80 9.92 -6.80
CA TYR A 80 -7.88 11.27 -7.35
C TYR A 80 -8.39 11.29 -8.80
N LYS A 81 -7.88 10.41 -9.66
CA LYS A 81 -8.35 10.30 -11.05
C LYS A 81 -9.83 9.99 -11.13
N LEU A 82 -10.33 9.09 -10.27
CA LEU A 82 -11.73 8.71 -10.20
C LEU A 82 -12.61 9.84 -9.60
N ASP A 83 -12.07 10.58 -8.64
CA ASP A 83 -12.74 11.77 -8.09
C ASP A 83 -12.91 12.85 -9.15
N GLN A 84 -11.90 13.10 -9.97
CA GLN A 84 -12.02 14.03 -11.11
C GLN A 84 -13.08 13.59 -12.14
N ALA A 85 -13.34 12.29 -12.25
CA ALA A 85 -14.41 11.73 -13.07
C ALA A 85 -15.78 11.71 -12.35
N GLY A 86 -15.85 12.18 -11.11
CA GLY A 86 -17.10 12.21 -10.32
C GLY A 86 -17.55 10.83 -9.84
N GLN A 87 -16.64 9.86 -9.74
CA GLN A 87 -16.97 8.47 -9.41
C GLN A 87 -16.60 8.06 -7.99
N VAL A 88 -16.20 9.02 -7.14
CA VAL A 88 -15.86 8.77 -5.74
C VAL A 88 -16.79 9.50 -4.80
N VAL A 89 -17.32 8.79 -3.83
CA VAL A 89 -18.20 9.34 -2.79
C VAL A 89 -17.36 10.07 -1.74
N ASP A 90 -17.85 11.24 -1.31
CA ASP A 90 -17.34 11.89 -0.12
C ASP A 90 -17.91 11.22 1.13
N LEU A 91 -17.03 10.69 1.98
CA LEU A 91 -17.40 9.99 3.19
C LEU A 91 -17.53 10.90 4.42
N SER A 92 -17.22 12.20 4.29
CA SER A 92 -17.18 13.14 5.42
C SER A 92 -18.51 13.25 6.17
N ASP A 93 -19.64 13.18 5.44
CA ASP A 93 -20.98 13.24 5.99
C ASP A 93 -21.48 11.93 6.61
N TYR A 94 -20.77 10.82 6.36
CA TYR A 94 -21.13 9.49 6.86
C TYR A 94 -20.39 9.09 8.11
N LEU A 95 -19.39 9.88 8.51
CA LEU A 95 -18.55 9.66 9.70
C LEU A 95 -18.86 10.73 10.74
N THR A 96 -19.07 10.29 11.98
CA THR A 96 -19.18 11.21 13.11
C THR A 96 -17.82 11.80 13.46
N ASP A 97 -17.78 12.89 14.20
CA ASP A 97 -16.52 13.48 14.69
C ASP A 97 -15.77 12.51 15.63
N GLU A 98 -16.50 11.68 16.40
CA GLU A 98 -15.93 10.66 17.27
C GLU A 98 -15.21 9.59 16.43
N GLU A 99 -15.83 9.09 15.38
CA GLU A 99 -15.20 8.13 14.46
C GLU A 99 -14.00 8.72 13.74
N LYS A 100 -14.08 9.97 13.27
CA LYS A 100 -12.92 10.64 12.65
C LYS A 100 -11.74 10.78 13.61
N ASN A 101 -12.01 11.07 14.88
CA ASN A 101 -10.97 11.23 15.89
C ASN A 101 -10.27 9.91 16.31
N GLU A 102 -10.80 8.76 15.92
CA GLU A 102 -10.12 7.47 16.11
C GLU A 102 -8.95 7.25 15.13
N TYR A 103 -8.87 8.06 14.08
CA TYR A 103 -7.85 7.95 13.03
C TYR A 103 -6.80 9.04 13.15
N ILE A 104 -5.60 8.77 12.66
CA ILE A 104 -4.53 9.77 12.54
C ILE A 104 -4.96 10.80 11.50
N ASP A 105 -5.02 12.07 11.89
CA ASP A 105 -5.46 13.19 11.04
C ASP A 105 -4.78 13.21 9.67
N ALA A 106 -3.47 12.97 9.62
CA ALA A 106 -2.71 12.96 8.37
C ALA A 106 -3.20 11.90 7.39
N TYR A 107 -3.72 10.77 7.90
CA TYR A 107 -4.24 9.69 7.06
C TYR A 107 -5.63 10.00 6.50
N LEU A 108 -6.49 10.65 7.29
CA LEU A 108 -7.79 11.13 6.78
C LEU A 108 -7.60 12.26 5.76
N LYS A 109 -6.65 13.16 6.00
CA LYS A 109 -6.34 14.28 5.08
C LYS A 109 -5.79 13.84 3.73
N GLU A 110 -5.26 12.65 3.61
CA GLU A 110 -4.84 12.11 2.30
C GLU A 110 -6.00 11.98 1.32
N GLY A 111 -7.22 11.80 1.80
CA GLY A 111 -8.46 11.79 1.00
C GLY A 111 -9.05 13.16 0.72
N ASP A 112 -8.46 14.24 1.20
CA ASP A 112 -8.92 15.61 0.98
C ASP A 112 -8.17 16.25 -0.21
N PHE A 113 -8.63 15.94 -1.41
CA PHE A 113 -8.00 16.40 -2.64
C PHE A 113 -8.18 17.89 -2.95
N SER A 114 -9.19 18.52 -2.36
CA SER A 114 -9.56 19.90 -2.64
C SER A 114 -9.25 20.86 -1.48
N GLY A 115 -8.87 20.35 -0.32
CA GLY A 115 -8.62 21.15 0.88
C GLY A 115 -9.92 21.70 1.52
N ASP A 116 -11.05 21.03 1.28
CA ASP A 116 -12.38 21.43 1.75
C ASP A 116 -12.91 20.57 2.91
N GLY A 117 -12.08 19.64 3.41
CA GLY A 117 -12.43 18.71 4.48
C GLY A 117 -13.14 17.44 4.02
N SER A 118 -13.21 17.19 2.70
CA SER A 118 -13.78 15.96 2.15
C SER A 118 -12.91 14.74 2.49
N ILE A 119 -13.54 13.56 2.56
CA ILE A 119 -12.88 12.28 2.79
C ILE A 119 -13.18 11.35 1.61
N LYS A 120 -12.36 11.42 0.58
CA LYS A 120 -12.52 10.62 -0.64
C LYS A 120 -11.84 9.25 -0.54
N ILE A 121 -10.93 9.08 0.42
CA ILE A 121 -10.28 7.83 0.76
C ILE A 121 -10.45 7.61 2.26
N PHE A 122 -10.85 6.40 2.64
CA PHE A 122 -10.88 5.98 4.03
C PHE A 122 -9.62 5.16 4.35
N PRO A 123 -8.81 5.52 5.34
CA PRO A 123 -7.58 4.79 5.67
C PRO A 123 -7.92 3.47 6.35
N VAL A 124 -7.56 2.36 5.72
CA VAL A 124 -7.73 1.01 6.29
C VAL A 124 -6.41 0.52 6.87
N ALA A 125 -5.33 0.66 6.12
CA ALA A 125 -3.99 0.26 6.53
C ALA A 125 -2.95 1.13 5.83
N LYS A 126 -1.85 1.39 6.53
CA LYS A 126 -0.68 2.08 5.98
C LYS A 126 0.54 1.21 6.20
N SER A 127 1.40 1.15 5.21
CA SER A 127 2.69 0.51 5.29
C SER A 127 3.80 1.50 5.00
N THR A 128 4.98 1.22 5.50
CA THR A 128 6.17 2.00 5.19
C THR A 128 7.31 1.07 4.84
N GLU A 129 8.26 1.58 4.10
CA GLU A 129 9.52 0.88 3.89
C GLU A 129 10.47 1.15 5.04
N LEU A 130 11.23 0.15 5.38
CA LEU A 130 12.27 0.22 6.39
C LEU A 130 13.57 -0.33 5.79
N LEU A 131 14.67 0.34 6.09
CA LEU A 131 15.98 -0.20 5.83
C LEU A 131 16.34 -1.17 6.97
N PHE A 132 16.46 -2.46 6.64
CA PHE A 132 16.96 -3.47 7.59
C PHE A 132 18.46 -3.61 7.45
N LEU A 133 19.16 -3.40 8.54
CA LEU A 133 20.61 -3.56 8.59
C LEU A 133 20.99 -4.89 9.23
N ASN A 134 21.71 -5.75 8.48
CA ASN A 134 22.36 -6.92 9.07
C ASN A 134 23.55 -6.47 9.91
N LYS A 135 23.31 -6.28 11.19
CA LYS A 135 24.30 -5.72 12.13
C LYS A 135 25.59 -6.55 12.21
N THR A 136 25.49 -7.88 12.07
CA THR A 136 26.66 -8.77 12.15
C THR A 136 27.65 -8.52 11.01
N ASP A 137 27.15 -8.32 9.79
CA ASP A 137 28.00 -8.05 8.63
C ASP A 137 28.40 -6.58 8.56
N TRP A 138 27.51 -5.69 8.97
CA TRP A 138 27.79 -4.26 9.09
C TRP A 138 28.96 -3.98 10.03
N ASP A 139 29.00 -4.58 11.22
CA ASP A 139 30.06 -4.33 12.20
C ASP A 139 31.44 -4.71 11.67
N LYS A 140 31.54 -5.81 10.91
CA LYS A 140 32.80 -6.22 10.25
C LYS A 140 33.24 -5.20 9.21
N PHE A 141 32.29 -4.74 8.40
CA PHE A 141 32.53 -3.72 7.37
C PHE A 141 32.95 -2.38 8.01
N ALA A 142 32.21 -1.92 9.00
CA ALA A 142 32.48 -0.67 9.72
C ALA A 142 33.85 -0.69 10.41
N GLU A 143 34.23 -1.80 11.08
CA GLU A 143 35.54 -1.97 11.69
C GLU A 143 36.66 -1.91 10.64
N ALA A 144 36.47 -2.52 9.49
CA ALA A 144 37.46 -2.57 8.44
C ALA A 144 37.62 -1.26 7.67
N THR A 145 36.54 -0.48 7.50
CA THR A 145 36.53 0.66 6.57
C THR A 145 36.29 2.01 7.24
N GLY A 146 35.89 2.02 8.51
CA GLY A 146 35.47 3.24 9.21
C GLY A 146 34.12 3.79 8.79
N ALA A 147 33.26 2.98 8.15
CA ALA A 147 31.89 3.35 7.84
C ALA A 147 31.07 3.53 9.12
N ASP A 148 30.12 4.46 9.12
CA ASP A 148 29.23 4.76 10.22
C ASP A 148 27.74 4.62 9.81
N GLU A 149 26.87 4.23 10.73
CA GLU A 149 25.44 4.06 10.44
C GLU A 149 24.78 5.36 9.98
N SER A 150 25.31 6.51 10.41
CA SER A 150 24.81 7.83 9.94
C SER A 150 25.05 8.06 8.45
N ASP A 151 26.00 7.34 7.82
CA ASP A 151 26.20 7.39 6.37
C ASP A 151 24.97 6.86 5.61
N LEU A 152 24.11 6.07 6.27
CA LEU A 152 22.89 5.50 5.67
C LEU A 152 21.64 6.41 5.80
N GLU A 153 21.76 7.56 6.43
CA GLU A 153 20.62 8.48 6.66
C GLU A 153 20.24 9.28 5.41
N THR A 154 21.10 9.33 4.42
CA THR A 154 20.86 10.04 3.15
C THR A 154 21.08 9.13 1.94
N VAL A 155 20.45 9.48 0.83
CA VAL A 155 20.62 8.73 -0.43
C VAL A 155 22.06 8.82 -0.93
N GLU A 156 22.67 9.99 -0.82
CA GLU A 156 24.06 10.24 -1.20
C GLU A 156 25.01 9.37 -0.35
N GLY A 157 24.83 9.37 0.96
CA GLY A 157 25.63 8.54 1.88
C GLY A 157 25.42 7.06 1.63
N LEU A 158 24.20 6.62 1.33
CA LEU A 158 23.90 5.24 0.95
C LEU A 158 24.64 4.82 -0.33
N VAL A 159 24.71 5.70 -1.34
CA VAL A 159 25.45 5.44 -2.60
C VAL A 159 26.94 5.33 -2.33
N GLU A 160 27.53 6.28 -1.61
CA GLU A 160 28.96 6.29 -1.28
C GLU A 160 29.35 5.05 -0.44
N THR A 161 28.50 4.70 0.53
CA THR A 161 28.70 3.51 1.37
C THR A 161 28.57 2.22 0.56
N SER A 162 27.68 2.19 -0.43
CA SER A 162 27.49 1.04 -1.33
C SER A 162 28.75 0.81 -2.18
N GLU A 163 29.35 1.86 -2.70
CA GLU A 163 30.63 1.73 -3.45
C GLU A 163 31.76 1.24 -2.55
N LYS A 164 31.86 1.80 -1.33
CA LYS A 164 32.84 1.37 -0.33
C LYS A 164 32.65 -0.11 0.06
N TYR A 165 31.42 -0.55 0.24
CA TYR A 165 31.10 -1.94 0.57
C TYR A 165 31.43 -2.90 -0.58
N TYR A 166 31.09 -2.52 -1.81
CA TYR A 166 31.42 -3.30 -3.00
C TYR A 166 32.94 -3.52 -3.10
N ASN A 167 33.73 -2.45 -3.03
CA ASN A 167 35.19 -2.52 -3.11
C ASN A 167 35.79 -3.36 -1.96
N TRP A 168 35.31 -3.17 -0.74
CA TRP A 168 35.78 -3.94 0.42
C TRP A 168 35.47 -5.43 0.30
N THR A 169 34.33 -5.82 -0.27
CA THR A 169 34.00 -7.24 -0.48
C THR A 169 34.73 -7.83 -1.67
N ASP A 170 34.97 -7.05 -2.72
CA ASP A 170 35.75 -7.46 -3.90
C ASP A 170 37.20 -7.82 -3.53
N GLU A 171 37.80 -7.02 -2.65
CA GLU A 171 39.17 -7.27 -2.15
C GLU A 171 39.31 -8.56 -1.32
N GLN A 172 38.22 -9.20 -0.91
CA GLN A 172 38.25 -10.43 -0.10
C GLN A 172 38.30 -11.71 -0.93
N THR A 173 38.22 -11.61 -2.24
CA THR A 173 38.29 -12.74 -3.17
C THR A 173 39.41 -12.55 -4.17
N GLU A 174 39.78 -13.61 -4.85
CA GLU A 174 40.81 -13.56 -5.93
C GLU A 174 40.15 -13.20 -7.29
N GLU A 175 38.83 -13.28 -7.37
CA GLU A 175 38.06 -12.99 -8.58
C GLU A 175 37.81 -11.49 -8.64
N PRO A 176 38.21 -10.79 -9.72
CA PRO A 176 38.02 -9.36 -9.82
C PRO A 176 36.56 -9.03 -10.18
N GLU A 177 36.06 -7.92 -9.67
CA GLU A 177 34.73 -7.37 -9.97
C GLU A 177 33.58 -8.27 -9.47
N ASP A 178 33.77 -9.01 -8.38
CA ASP A 178 32.76 -9.86 -7.75
C ASP A 178 32.24 -9.30 -6.41
N GLY A 179 32.47 -8.02 -6.15
CA GLY A 179 32.00 -7.32 -4.97
C GLY A 179 30.49 -7.45 -4.76
N LYS A 180 30.06 -7.40 -3.51
CA LYS A 180 28.67 -7.58 -3.11
C LYS A 180 27.92 -6.28 -3.02
N ALA A 181 26.64 -6.30 -3.35
CA ALA A 181 25.74 -5.16 -3.12
C ALA A 181 25.52 -4.94 -1.61
N LEU A 182 25.57 -3.68 -1.18
CA LEU A 182 25.26 -3.29 0.21
C LEU A 182 23.79 -3.56 0.56
N PHE A 183 22.89 -3.23 -0.34
CA PHE A 183 21.46 -3.42 -0.10
C PHE A 183 20.73 -3.85 -1.37
N GLY A 184 19.56 -4.45 -1.17
CA GLY A 184 18.62 -4.78 -2.22
C GLY A 184 17.27 -4.13 -1.96
N ARG A 185 16.51 -3.92 -3.02
CA ARG A 185 15.18 -3.37 -2.98
C ARG A 185 14.26 -4.14 -3.94
N ASP A 186 13.02 -4.32 -3.56
CA ASP A 186 12.06 -5.11 -4.33
C ASP A 186 11.46 -4.34 -5.52
N ALA A 187 11.15 -3.04 -5.35
CA ALA A 187 10.52 -2.24 -6.39
C ALA A 187 10.94 -0.76 -6.37
N MET A 188 11.22 -0.22 -7.56
CA MET A 188 11.50 1.21 -7.75
C MET A 188 10.26 2.08 -7.60
N THR A 189 9.07 1.54 -7.85
CA THR A 189 7.79 2.25 -7.75
C THR A 189 7.49 2.79 -6.35
N ASN A 190 8.11 2.21 -5.34
CA ASN A 190 7.98 2.71 -3.96
C ASN A 190 8.80 3.98 -3.67
N TYR A 191 9.55 4.49 -4.66
CA TYR A 191 10.37 5.71 -4.54
C TYR A 191 9.77 6.93 -5.24
N MET A 192 8.74 6.76 -6.06
CA MET A 192 8.20 7.84 -6.88
C MET A 192 6.93 8.43 -6.28
#